data_8c2fbf3ed8247249b8c70b9729e1486d
#
_entry.id   8c2fbf3ed8247249b8c70b9729e1486d
#
_cell.length_a   1.000
_cell.length_b   1.000
_cell.length_c   1.000
_cell.angle_alpha   90.00
_cell.angle_beta   90.00
_cell.angle_gamma   90.00
#
_symmetry.space_group_name_H-M   'P 1'
#
loop_
_entity.id
_entity.type
_entity.pdbx_description
1 polymer ?
#
loop_
_entity_poly.entity_id
_entity_poly.type
_entity_poly.pdbx_seq_one_letter_code
_entity_poly.pdbx_strand_id
1 'polypeptide(L)'
;VKWSSFSFQARFRLLVSAVICMTILFSFLFIHFLYRDLYVKDIERSLLQEGKNIAAQYLGGEVSEQLKQNVAWHNAISESEILLVDNPRDLSACLPFEMNHEALITERERRKLLSGEYLIKTGYEERFERGIMGVVIPLLDEERLMGIIYLYLPLSPIQEVFNKSAPILLWTGVVFFLFMVVFGNKLVRSLVNPIKEMEAFSQHIASGNLAARLPVQSKDELGHLALAFNKMTEALENQDQQKKEFLANVSHELRTPLSYIKGYSEVLKKDMYQNKEEALRYMNLIHREADRMHRLVQDLLDLAQLEADMYPLKKEPLVLAQVLEDTIDQFIPAFRQKQLVYKVQLDWDVIMNGDHDRLSQVFYNLLDNAVKYNRENGRIFLSLRVEKDVITVQIEDSGIGIEQEDIVRLGERFFRADKARTRTKGGTGLGLAIVKQIVQRHEGTMELASTANEGTTVTLRFPLEHFE
;
A
#
# COMPACT_ATOMS: atom_id res chain seq x y z
N VAL A 1 -14.11 -15.26 -24.84
CA VAL A 1 -13.67 -15.59 -23.46
C VAL A 1 -13.46 -14.27 -22.73
N LYS A 2 -14.27 -13.97 -21.67
CA LYS A 2 -14.16 -12.71 -20.92
C LYS A 2 -12.82 -12.70 -20.17
N TRP A 3 -11.97 -11.73 -20.46
CA TRP A 3 -10.68 -11.51 -19.79
C TRP A 3 -10.80 -11.42 -18.25
N SER A 4 -11.99 -11.06 -17.76
CA SER A 4 -12.31 -10.96 -16.34
C SER A 4 -12.37 -12.30 -15.59
N SER A 5 -12.47 -13.44 -16.28
CA SER A 5 -12.57 -14.76 -15.64
C SER A 5 -11.22 -15.41 -15.28
N PHE A 6 -10.11 -14.88 -15.77
CA PHE A 6 -8.78 -15.41 -15.45
C PHE A 6 -8.22 -14.80 -14.18
N SER A 7 -7.55 -15.62 -13.36
CA SER A 7 -6.79 -15.13 -12.20
C SER A 7 -5.72 -14.13 -12.65
N PHE A 8 -5.35 -13.18 -11.77
CA PHE A 8 -4.29 -12.21 -12.05
C PHE A 8 -3.00 -12.89 -12.53
N GLN A 9 -2.62 -14.01 -11.93
CA GLN A 9 -1.45 -14.81 -12.32
C GLN A 9 -1.55 -15.34 -13.75
N ALA A 10 -2.74 -15.79 -14.19
CA ALA A 10 -2.95 -16.28 -15.55
C ALA A 10 -2.88 -15.13 -16.55
N ARG A 11 -3.47 -13.98 -16.27
CA ARG A 11 -3.39 -12.78 -17.11
C ARG A 11 -1.97 -12.28 -17.25
N PHE A 12 -1.21 -12.22 -16.16
CA PHE A 12 0.19 -11.78 -16.16
C PHE A 12 1.05 -12.72 -17.02
N ARG A 13 0.93 -14.05 -16.85
CA ARG A 13 1.65 -15.03 -17.69
C ARG A 13 1.28 -14.92 -19.15
N LEU A 14 0.00 -14.74 -19.47
CA LEU A 14 -0.49 -14.56 -20.85
C LEU A 14 0.08 -13.28 -21.47
N LEU A 15 0.10 -12.19 -20.73
CA LEU A 15 0.62 -10.91 -21.19
C LEU A 15 2.12 -10.98 -21.45
N VAL A 16 2.89 -11.58 -20.55
CA VAL A 16 4.34 -11.79 -20.72
C VAL A 16 4.61 -12.68 -21.94
N SER A 17 3.87 -13.79 -22.11
CA SER A 17 4.00 -14.67 -23.28
C SER A 17 3.66 -13.93 -24.58
N ALA A 18 2.60 -13.12 -24.59
CA ALA A 18 2.21 -12.32 -25.75
C ALA A 18 3.28 -11.30 -26.14
N VAL A 19 3.87 -10.60 -25.17
CA VAL A 19 4.97 -9.64 -25.40
C VAL A 19 6.18 -10.35 -26.03
N ILE A 20 6.55 -11.53 -25.51
CA ILE A 20 7.67 -12.32 -26.06
C ILE A 20 7.39 -12.74 -27.50
N CYS A 21 6.20 -13.28 -27.78
CA CYS A 21 5.83 -13.65 -29.14
C CYS A 21 5.84 -12.44 -30.08
N MET A 22 5.36 -11.30 -29.61
CA MET A 22 5.32 -10.05 -30.39
C MET A 22 6.74 -9.54 -30.69
N THR A 23 7.66 -9.60 -29.71
CA THR A 23 9.07 -9.21 -29.94
C THR A 23 9.79 -10.12 -30.91
N ILE A 24 9.56 -11.43 -30.85
CA ILE A 24 10.15 -12.37 -31.81
C ILE A 24 9.60 -12.11 -33.22
N LEU A 25 8.29 -11.95 -33.36
CA LEU A 25 7.64 -11.63 -34.63
C LEU A 25 8.16 -10.30 -35.21
N PHE A 26 8.23 -9.27 -34.36
CA PHE A 26 8.75 -7.96 -34.77
C PHE A 26 10.22 -8.04 -35.22
N SER A 27 11.07 -8.76 -34.50
CA SER A 27 12.47 -8.95 -34.87
C SER A 27 12.60 -9.65 -36.22
N PHE A 28 11.78 -10.69 -36.45
CA PHE A 28 11.77 -11.39 -37.71
C PHE A 28 11.33 -10.47 -38.88
N LEU A 29 10.24 -9.74 -38.71
CA LEU A 29 9.74 -8.80 -39.72
C LEU A 29 10.72 -7.65 -39.97
N PHE A 30 11.39 -7.16 -38.92
CA PHE A 30 12.37 -6.08 -39.00
C PHE A 30 13.62 -6.53 -39.76
N ILE A 31 14.15 -7.74 -39.51
CA ILE A 31 15.28 -8.30 -40.25
C ILE A 31 14.89 -8.51 -41.71
N HIS A 32 13.67 -9.02 -41.98
CA HIS A 32 13.19 -9.19 -43.35
C HIS A 32 13.07 -7.85 -44.09
N PHE A 33 12.57 -6.80 -43.42
CA PHE A 33 12.48 -5.45 -43.95
C PHE A 33 13.87 -4.87 -44.25
N LEU A 34 14.82 -4.99 -43.33
CA LEU A 34 16.21 -4.53 -43.53
C LEU A 34 16.85 -5.19 -44.75
N TYR A 35 16.63 -6.49 -44.89
CA TYR A 35 17.17 -7.22 -46.04
C TYR A 35 16.55 -6.74 -47.35
N ARG A 36 15.23 -6.74 -47.45
CA ARG A 36 14.52 -6.48 -48.70
C ARG A 36 14.60 -5.02 -49.14
N ASP A 37 14.39 -4.09 -48.25
CA ASP A 37 14.19 -2.68 -48.59
C ASP A 37 15.44 -1.83 -48.47
N LEU A 38 16.42 -2.22 -47.66
CA LEU A 38 17.68 -1.49 -47.57
C LEU A 38 18.76 -2.13 -48.41
N TYR A 39 19.10 -3.37 -48.12
CA TYR A 39 20.24 -4.02 -48.74
C TYR A 39 20.05 -4.27 -50.25
N VAL A 40 18.94 -4.87 -50.67
CA VAL A 40 18.67 -5.16 -52.08
C VAL A 40 18.55 -3.87 -52.88
N LYS A 41 17.91 -2.84 -52.38
CA LYS A 41 17.83 -1.53 -53.06
C LYS A 41 19.17 -0.79 -53.12
N ASP A 42 20.02 -0.98 -52.14
CA ASP A 42 21.31 -0.36 -52.12
C ASP A 42 22.24 -0.99 -53.18
N ILE A 43 22.22 -2.32 -53.33
CA ILE A 43 22.88 -3.03 -54.39
C ILE A 43 22.34 -2.57 -55.77
N GLU A 44 21.04 -2.49 -55.93
CA GLU A 44 20.40 -2.00 -57.16
C GLU A 44 20.93 -0.61 -57.55
N ARG A 45 20.97 0.33 -56.61
CA ARG A 45 21.47 1.69 -56.83
C ARG A 45 22.95 1.71 -57.17
N SER A 46 23.76 0.89 -56.49
CA SER A 46 25.19 0.79 -56.71
C SER A 46 25.48 0.26 -58.11
N LEU A 47 24.88 -0.87 -58.50
CA LEU A 47 25.01 -1.44 -59.83
C LEU A 47 24.54 -0.50 -60.94
N LEU A 48 23.42 0.19 -60.73
CA LEU A 48 22.89 1.17 -61.67
C LEU A 48 23.85 2.35 -61.86
N GLN A 49 24.40 2.87 -60.74
CA GLN A 49 25.34 3.99 -60.81
C GLN A 49 26.67 3.60 -61.51
N GLU A 50 27.20 2.42 -61.18
CA GLU A 50 28.41 1.89 -61.81
C GLU A 50 28.19 1.68 -63.30
N GLY A 51 27.11 1.06 -63.67
CA GLY A 51 26.77 0.79 -65.06
C GLY A 51 26.53 2.08 -65.87
N LYS A 52 25.88 3.10 -65.28
CA LYS A 52 25.74 4.41 -65.95
C LYS A 52 27.08 5.13 -66.12
N ASN A 53 27.98 5.01 -65.16
CA ASN A 53 29.32 5.59 -65.30
C ASN A 53 30.12 4.95 -66.43
N ILE A 54 29.97 3.64 -66.65
CA ILE A 54 30.58 2.93 -67.74
C ILE A 54 29.88 3.29 -69.04
N ALA A 55 28.58 3.30 -69.11
CA ALA A 55 27.82 3.66 -70.31
C ALA A 55 28.07 5.10 -70.77
N ALA A 56 28.34 6.03 -69.84
CA ALA A 56 28.69 7.42 -70.15
C ALA A 56 30.03 7.57 -70.96
N GLN A 57 30.86 6.54 -70.95
CA GLN A 57 32.08 6.51 -71.75
C GLN A 57 31.91 6.10 -73.19
N TYR A 58 30.67 5.64 -73.53
CA TYR A 58 30.32 5.33 -74.90
C TYR A 58 29.99 6.62 -75.69
N LEU A 59 30.73 6.86 -76.77
CA LEU A 59 30.63 8.07 -77.57
C LEU A 59 29.82 7.93 -78.90
N GLY A 60 29.12 6.78 -79.05
CA GLY A 60 28.41 6.45 -80.27
C GLY A 60 29.23 5.60 -81.26
N GLY A 61 28.55 5.01 -82.27
CA GLY A 61 29.14 4.15 -83.24
C GLY A 61 29.39 2.70 -82.76
N GLU A 62 30.36 2.00 -83.37
CA GLU A 62 30.73 0.67 -82.86
C GLU A 62 31.42 0.74 -81.50
N VAL A 63 31.22 -0.32 -80.69
CA VAL A 63 31.82 -0.42 -79.35
C VAL A 63 33.30 -0.40 -79.43
N SER A 64 33.94 0.67 -78.94
CA SER A 64 35.41 0.88 -79.07
C SER A 64 36.19 -0.12 -78.24
N GLU A 65 37.38 -0.52 -78.70
CA GLU A 65 38.33 -1.36 -77.94
C GLU A 65 38.75 -0.70 -76.62
N GLN A 66 38.71 0.61 -76.52
CA GLN A 66 38.99 1.35 -75.29
C GLN A 66 37.91 1.12 -74.24
N LEU A 67 36.60 1.06 -74.60
CA LEU A 67 35.56 0.74 -73.75
C LEU A 67 35.63 -0.72 -73.27
N LYS A 68 36.00 -1.67 -74.15
CA LYS A 68 36.23 -3.07 -73.76
C LYS A 68 37.33 -3.22 -72.72
N GLN A 69 38.48 -2.48 -72.91
CA GLN A 69 39.58 -2.49 -71.96
C GLN A 69 39.14 -1.89 -70.59
N ASN A 70 38.36 -0.81 -70.61
CA ASN A 70 37.89 -0.20 -69.39
C ASN A 70 36.93 -1.16 -68.65
N VAL A 71 36.03 -1.86 -69.33
CA VAL A 71 35.21 -2.88 -68.75
C VAL A 71 36.01 -4.04 -68.15
N ALA A 72 37.02 -4.51 -68.87
CA ALA A 72 37.90 -5.55 -68.36
C ALA A 72 38.70 -5.10 -67.10
N TRP A 73 39.08 -3.83 -67.04
CA TRP A 73 39.74 -3.24 -65.85
C TRP A 73 38.77 -3.11 -64.67
N HIS A 74 37.55 -2.66 -64.92
CA HIS A 74 36.48 -2.62 -63.90
C HIS A 74 36.16 -4.02 -63.33
N ASN A 75 36.09 -5.03 -64.19
CA ASN A 75 35.87 -6.43 -63.79
C ASN A 75 36.98 -6.97 -62.85
N ALA A 76 38.22 -6.44 -63.02
CA ALA A 76 39.33 -6.86 -62.17
C ALA A 76 39.35 -6.24 -60.78
N ILE A 77 38.57 -5.16 -60.56
CA ILE A 77 38.62 -4.36 -59.32
C ILE A 77 37.28 -4.34 -58.61
N SER A 78 36.19 -4.40 -59.39
CA SER A 78 34.83 -4.35 -58.81
C SER A 78 34.39 -5.74 -58.28
N GLU A 79 33.53 -5.74 -57.25
CA GLU A 79 32.85 -6.95 -56.77
C GLU A 79 31.73 -7.40 -57.73
N SER A 80 31.27 -6.50 -58.61
CA SER A 80 30.29 -6.77 -59.65
C SER A 80 30.97 -7.34 -60.89
N GLU A 81 30.39 -8.38 -61.51
CA GLU A 81 30.83 -8.84 -62.81
C GLU A 81 30.11 -8.04 -63.89
N ILE A 82 30.86 -7.54 -64.85
CA ILE A 82 30.38 -6.69 -65.94
C ILE A 82 30.58 -7.43 -67.26
N LEU A 83 29.53 -7.61 -68.00
CA LEU A 83 29.54 -8.19 -69.33
C LEU A 83 29.15 -7.10 -70.34
N LEU A 84 30.02 -6.84 -71.26
CA LEU A 84 29.80 -5.96 -72.41
C LEU A 84 29.47 -6.81 -73.62
N VAL A 85 28.29 -6.59 -74.19
CA VAL A 85 27.80 -7.30 -75.40
C VAL A 85 27.66 -6.28 -76.52
N ASP A 86 28.49 -6.44 -77.57
CA ASP A 86 28.52 -5.51 -78.68
C ASP A 86 27.56 -5.88 -79.82
N ASN A 87 26.98 -7.09 -79.80
CA ASN A 87 25.90 -7.47 -80.69
C ASN A 87 24.68 -7.98 -79.91
N PRO A 88 23.59 -7.21 -79.77
CA PRO A 88 22.44 -7.62 -78.99
C PRO A 88 21.74 -8.93 -79.51
N ARG A 89 22.06 -9.41 -80.68
CA ARG A 89 21.56 -10.68 -81.24
C ARG A 89 22.32 -11.89 -80.72
N ASP A 90 23.56 -11.70 -80.30
CA ASP A 90 24.44 -12.77 -79.80
C ASP A 90 24.39 -12.93 -78.27
N LEU A 91 23.43 -12.28 -77.65
CA LEU A 91 23.29 -12.26 -76.18
C LEU A 91 23.12 -13.67 -75.59
N SER A 92 22.47 -14.58 -76.29
CA SER A 92 22.32 -15.97 -75.90
C SER A 92 23.60 -16.81 -75.98
N ALA A 93 24.59 -16.36 -76.80
CA ALA A 93 25.83 -17.09 -77.02
C ALA A 93 27.00 -16.62 -76.15
N CYS A 94 26.93 -15.41 -75.61
CA CYS A 94 28.07 -14.77 -74.88
C CYS A 94 27.90 -14.77 -73.33
N LEU A 95 26.81 -15.33 -72.80
CA LEU A 95 26.63 -15.43 -71.36
C LEU A 95 27.46 -16.56 -70.77
N PRO A 96 28.08 -16.33 -69.63
CA PRO A 96 28.86 -17.36 -68.93
C PRO A 96 27.98 -18.45 -68.28
N PHE A 97 26.65 -18.43 -68.49
CA PHE A 97 25.70 -19.35 -67.89
C PHE A 97 24.67 -19.84 -68.95
N GLU A 98 24.30 -21.10 -68.86
CA GLU A 98 23.18 -21.68 -69.60
C GLU A 98 21.88 -21.25 -68.98
N MET A 99 21.19 -20.28 -69.62
CA MET A 99 19.83 -19.96 -69.20
C MET A 99 18.87 -20.93 -69.92
N ASN A 100 18.00 -21.58 -69.21
CA ASN A 100 16.91 -22.40 -69.76
C ASN A 100 16.14 -21.62 -70.83
N HIS A 101 16.42 -21.85 -72.10
CA HIS A 101 15.69 -21.53 -73.32
C HIS A 101 14.83 -20.26 -73.43
N GLU A 102 14.80 -19.37 -72.44
CA GLU A 102 14.16 -18.06 -72.56
C GLU A 102 15.17 -17.00 -72.94
N ALA A 103 14.88 -16.24 -73.98
CA ALA A 103 15.74 -15.15 -74.45
C ALA A 103 16.03 -14.20 -73.27
N LEU A 104 17.31 -13.89 -73.04
CA LEU A 104 17.76 -13.03 -71.93
C LEU A 104 17.05 -11.69 -71.92
N ILE A 105 16.59 -11.22 -73.05
CA ILE A 105 15.86 -10.00 -73.26
C ILE A 105 14.63 -10.34 -74.14
N THR A 106 13.47 -10.21 -73.53
CA THR A 106 12.18 -10.36 -74.22
C THR A 106 11.94 -9.17 -75.17
N GLU A 107 11.05 -9.35 -76.18
CA GLU A 107 10.67 -8.26 -77.06
C GLU A 107 10.11 -7.03 -76.34
N ARG A 108 9.51 -7.22 -75.21
CA ARG A 108 9.02 -6.11 -74.36
C ARG A 108 10.14 -5.37 -73.66
N GLU A 109 11.14 -6.07 -73.17
CA GLU A 109 12.34 -5.53 -72.53
C GLU A 109 13.22 -4.84 -73.56
N ARG A 110 13.34 -5.39 -74.78
CA ARG A 110 14.06 -4.76 -75.88
C ARG A 110 13.48 -3.38 -76.24
N ARG A 111 12.17 -3.24 -76.24
CA ARG A 111 11.52 -1.92 -76.46
C ARG A 111 11.88 -0.92 -75.39
N LYS A 112 11.99 -1.34 -74.14
CA LYS A 112 12.45 -0.46 -73.06
C LYS A 112 13.93 -0.06 -73.20
N LEU A 113 14.78 -0.99 -73.60
CA LEU A 113 16.20 -0.67 -73.85
C LEU A 113 16.36 0.31 -75.04
N LEU A 114 15.52 0.16 -76.09
CA LEU A 114 15.51 1.12 -77.19
C LEU A 114 14.99 2.51 -76.82
N SER A 115 14.15 2.63 -75.80
CA SER A 115 13.77 3.93 -75.24
C SER A 115 14.81 4.55 -74.27
N GLY A 116 15.93 3.89 -74.08
CA GLY A 116 16.98 4.34 -73.18
C GLY A 116 16.77 3.98 -71.72
N GLU A 117 15.73 3.19 -71.40
CA GLU A 117 15.49 2.71 -70.07
C GLU A 117 16.41 1.52 -69.73
N TYR A 118 16.84 1.45 -68.51
CA TYR A 118 17.58 0.29 -67.99
C TYR A 118 16.63 -0.81 -67.49
N LEU A 119 17.11 -2.04 -67.44
CA LEU A 119 16.36 -3.17 -66.92
C LEU A 119 17.03 -3.73 -65.67
N ILE A 120 16.22 -4.08 -64.69
CA ILE A 120 16.66 -4.81 -63.52
C ILE A 120 16.15 -6.24 -63.66
N LYS A 121 17.08 -7.19 -63.51
CA LYS A 121 16.77 -8.62 -63.52
C LYS A 121 17.21 -9.25 -62.22
N THR A 122 16.28 -9.96 -61.61
CA THR A 122 16.56 -10.80 -60.43
C THR A 122 16.22 -12.24 -60.83
N GLY A 123 17.17 -13.14 -60.68
CA GLY A 123 16.98 -14.55 -61.03
C GLY A 123 17.77 -15.47 -60.12
N TYR A 124 17.48 -16.76 -60.19
CA TYR A 124 18.30 -17.80 -59.60
C TYR A 124 19.20 -18.39 -60.63
N GLU A 125 20.51 -18.41 -60.33
CA GLU A 125 21.53 -18.97 -61.25
C GLU A 125 22.00 -20.31 -60.71
N GLU A 126 21.71 -21.40 -61.44
CA GLU A 126 22.06 -22.76 -61.02
C GLU A 126 23.56 -23.00 -60.88
N ARG A 127 24.37 -22.33 -61.72
CA ARG A 127 25.83 -22.46 -61.68
C ARG A 127 26.44 -21.96 -60.39
N PHE A 128 25.86 -20.96 -59.82
CA PHE A 128 26.31 -20.40 -58.55
C PHE A 128 25.43 -20.89 -57.36
N GLU A 129 24.36 -21.68 -57.64
CA GLU A 129 23.36 -22.08 -56.68
C GLU A 129 22.80 -20.87 -55.85
N ARG A 130 22.72 -19.69 -56.52
CA ARG A 130 22.47 -18.41 -55.83
C ARG A 130 21.57 -17.50 -56.63
N GLY A 131 20.80 -16.66 -55.90
CA GLY A 131 20.11 -15.52 -56.52
C GLY A 131 21.09 -14.48 -56.99
N ILE A 132 20.90 -13.98 -58.17
CA ILE A 132 21.68 -12.87 -58.74
C ILE A 132 20.76 -11.66 -58.96
N MET A 133 21.35 -10.47 -58.81
CA MET A 133 20.74 -9.23 -59.27
C MET A 133 21.58 -8.68 -60.40
N GLY A 134 20.93 -8.39 -61.50
CA GLY A 134 21.57 -7.83 -62.68
C GLY A 134 20.89 -6.54 -63.14
N VAL A 135 21.69 -5.63 -63.63
CA VAL A 135 21.22 -4.40 -64.28
C VAL A 135 21.73 -4.37 -65.70
N VAL A 136 20.80 -4.18 -66.65
CA VAL A 136 21.10 -4.09 -68.08
C VAL A 136 20.95 -2.63 -68.51
N ILE A 137 22.03 -2.07 -69.03
CA ILE A 137 22.07 -0.69 -69.53
C ILE A 137 22.34 -0.69 -71.05
N PRO A 138 21.50 -0.02 -71.86
CA PRO A 138 21.66 0.02 -73.29
C PRO A 138 22.77 1.01 -73.70
N LEU A 139 23.52 0.65 -74.73
CA LEU A 139 24.37 1.52 -75.48
C LEU A 139 23.66 1.87 -76.80
N LEU A 140 23.19 3.13 -76.88
CA LEU A 140 22.41 3.63 -78.03
C LEU A 140 23.24 4.57 -78.88
N ASP A 141 23.05 4.41 -80.20
CA ASP A 141 23.53 5.37 -81.19
C ASP A 141 22.30 5.81 -82.00
N GLU A 142 21.95 7.09 -81.91
CA GLU A 142 20.66 7.66 -82.35
C GLU A 142 19.45 6.87 -81.89
N GLU A 143 18.85 5.97 -82.67
CA GLU A 143 17.75 5.10 -82.29
C GLU A 143 18.10 3.60 -82.38
N ARG A 144 19.40 3.27 -82.53
CA ARG A 144 19.88 1.90 -82.69
C ARG A 144 20.55 1.42 -81.40
N LEU A 145 20.21 0.19 -80.98
CA LEU A 145 20.89 -0.49 -79.91
C LEU A 145 22.16 -1.12 -80.40
N MET A 146 23.33 -0.51 -80.12
CA MET A 146 24.67 -0.92 -80.59
C MET A 146 25.29 -1.97 -79.66
N GLY A 147 24.87 -2.01 -78.40
CA GLY A 147 25.31 -2.96 -77.39
C GLY A 147 24.57 -2.82 -76.09
N ILE A 148 24.92 -3.65 -75.13
CA ILE A 148 24.44 -3.57 -73.74
C ILE A 148 25.57 -3.80 -72.76
N ILE A 149 25.49 -3.16 -71.62
CA ILE A 149 26.28 -3.44 -70.45
C ILE A 149 25.42 -4.19 -69.48
N TYR A 150 25.81 -5.39 -69.10
CA TYR A 150 25.12 -6.22 -68.11
C TYR A 150 26.03 -6.34 -66.90
N LEU A 151 25.60 -5.72 -65.78
CA LEU A 151 26.27 -5.83 -64.47
C LEU A 151 25.47 -6.78 -63.62
N TYR A 152 26.11 -7.71 -62.99
CA TYR A 152 25.43 -8.57 -62.02
C TYR A 152 26.27 -8.83 -60.80
N LEU A 153 25.54 -9.04 -59.66
CA LEU A 153 26.13 -9.34 -58.36
C LEU A 153 25.35 -10.54 -57.74
N PRO A 154 26.04 -11.54 -57.21
CA PRO A 154 25.40 -12.61 -56.47
C PRO A 154 24.77 -12.10 -55.17
N LEU A 155 23.49 -12.33 -54.97
CA LEU A 155 22.77 -11.93 -53.76
C LEU A 155 23.00 -12.90 -52.57
N SER A 156 23.92 -13.81 -52.69
CA SER A 156 24.08 -14.97 -51.86
C SER A 156 24.66 -14.76 -50.46
N PRO A 157 25.54 -13.78 -50.18
CA PRO A 157 26.20 -13.71 -48.87
C PRO A 157 25.19 -13.63 -47.71
N ILE A 158 24.04 -13.05 -47.94
CA ILE A 158 23.05 -12.83 -46.88
C ILE A 158 22.14 -14.05 -46.62
N GLN A 159 21.76 -14.79 -47.67
CA GLN A 159 20.98 -16.01 -47.45
C GLN A 159 21.79 -17.06 -46.71
N GLU A 160 23.08 -17.13 -46.96
CA GLU A 160 23.99 -18.00 -46.24
C GLU A 160 24.21 -17.52 -44.80
N VAL A 161 24.40 -16.20 -44.58
CA VAL A 161 24.48 -15.60 -43.24
C VAL A 161 23.16 -15.79 -42.47
N PHE A 162 22.02 -15.63 -43.15
CA PHE A 162 20.73 -15.86 -42.54
C PHE A 162 20.55 -17.33 -42.14
N ASN A 163 20.89 -18.27 -43.02
CA ASN A 163 20.81 -19.71 -42.72
C ASN A 163 21.78 -20.13 -41.59
N LYS A 164 22.97 -19.54 -41.52
CA LYS A 164 23.89 -19.76 -40.41
C LYS A 164 23.44 -19.11 -39.10
N SER A 165 22.77 -17.96 -39.18
CA SER A 165 22.29 -17.21 -38.00
C SER A 165 20.96 -17.69 -37.47
N ALA A 166 20.11 -18.28 -38.30
CA ALA A 166 18.76 -18.75 -37.91
C ALA A 166 18.79 -19.73 -36.74
N PRO A 167 19.66 -20.75 -36.67
CA PRO A 167 19.71 -21.64 -35.50
C PRO A 167 20.17 -20.92 -34.23
N ILE A 168 21.09 -19.96 -34.35
CA ILE A 168 21.56 -19.16 -33.22
C ILE A 168 20.41 -18.31 -32.65
N LEU A 169 19.64 -17.64 -33.54
CA LEU A 169 18.46 -16.85 -33.15
C LEU A 169 17.40 -17.73 -32.52
N LEU A 170 17.19 -18.93 -33.03
CA LEU A 170 16.22 -19.87 -32.46
C LEU A 170 16.64 -20.33 -31.07
N TRP A 171 17.88 -20.73 -30.89
CA TRP A 171 18.40 -21.16 -29.58
C TRP A 171 18.42 -20.01 -28.55
N THR A 172 18.82 -18.81 -28.95
CA THR A 172 18.77 -17.63 -28.05
C THR A 172 17.32 -17.30 -27.68
N GLY A 173 16.38 -17.42 -28.61
CA GLY A 173 14.94 -17.27 -28.34
C GLY A 173 14.41 -18.28 -27.34
N VAL A 174 14.79 -19.56 -27.49
CA VAL A 174 14.39 -20.63 -26.56
C VAL A 174 14.98 -20.40 -25.16
N VAL A 175 16.26 -20.05 -25.07
CA VAL A 175 16.91 -19.75 -23.78
C VAL A 175 16.25 -18.56 -23.10
N PHE A 176 15.99 -17.49 -23.85
CA PHE A 176 15.32 -16.30 -23.34
C PHE A 176 13.86 -16.62 -22.88
N PHE A 177 13.15 -17.45 -23.64
CA PHE A 177 11.81 -17.90 -23.23
C PHE A 177 11.85 -18.67 -21.91
N LEU A 178 12.74 -19.64 -21.77
CA LEU A 178 12.91 -20.41 -20.52
C LEU A 178 13.29 -19.50 -19.34
N PHE A 179 14.21 -18.55 -19.57
CA PHE A 179 14.58 -17.56 -18.56
C PHE A 179 13.37 -16.74 -18.10
N MET A 180 12.54 -16.25 -19.05
CA MET A 180 11.33 -15.49 -18.75
C MET A 180 10.27 -16.29 -17.99
N VAL A 181 10.13 -17.58 -18.31
CA VAL A 181 9.22 -18.47 -17.56
C VAL A 181 9.67 -18.62 -16.10
N VAL A 182 10.97 -18.85 -15.89
CA VAL A 182 11.52 -18.98 -14.53
C VAL A 182 11.41 -17.66 -13.76
N PHE A 183 11.80 -16.56 -14.39
CA PHE A 183 11.73 -15.22 -13.82
C PHE A 183 10.28 -14.79 -13.50
N GLY A 184 9.36 -15.03 -14.43
CA GLY A 184 7.94 -14.74 -14.22
C GLY A 184 7.34 -15.53 -13.06
N ASN A 185 7.67 -16.82 -12.94
CA ASN A 185 7.24 -17.62 -11.79
C ASN A 185 7.84 -17.12 -10.47
N LYS A 186 9.09 -16.64 -10.46
CA LYS A 186 9.72 -16.04 -9.29
C LYS A 186 9.02 -14.74 -8.88
N LEU A 187 8.71 -13.87 -9.85
CA LEU A 187 7.96 -12.62 -9.63
C LEU A 187 6.56 -12.89 -9.04
N VAL A 188 5.84 -13.88 -9.60
CA VAL A 188 4.52 -14.27 -9.08
C VAL A 188 4.62 -14.74 -7.62
N ARG A 189 5.62 -15.53 -7.29
CA ARG A 189 5.79 -16.01 -5.91
C ARG A 189 6.19 -14.89 -4.95
N SER A 190 7.04 -13.95 -5.38
CA SER A 190 7.52 -12.88 -4.51
C SER A 190 6.54 -11.71 -4.34
N LEU A 191 5.67 -11.44 -5.32
CA LEU A 191 4.76 -10.30 -5.27
C LEU A 191 3.29 -10.71 -5.12
N VAL A 192 2.84 -11.68 -5.90
CA VAL A 192 1.40 -12.01 -5.96
C VAL A 192 0.94 -12.90 -4.81
N ASN A 193 1.77 -13.85 -4.39
CA ASN A 193 1.40 -14.76 -3.30
C ASN A 193 1.26 -14.04 -1.95
N PRO A 194 2.21 -13.16 -1.53
CA PRO A 194 2.05 -12.39 -0.30
C PRO A 194 0.78 -11.53 -0.30
N ILE A 195 0.44 -10.90 -1.43
CA ILE A 195 -0.80 -10.10 -1.53
C ILE A 195 -2.05 -10.98 -1.35
N LYS A 196 -2.06 -12.19 -1.90
CA LYS A 196 -3.16 -13.15 -1.68
C LYS A 196 -3.27 -13.63 -0.24
N GLU A 197 -2.12 -13.83 0.41
CA GLU A 197 -2.09 -14.18 1.83
C GLU A 197 -2.67 -13.03 2.67
N MET A 198 -2.35 -11.78 2.32
CA MET A 198 -2.93 -10.59 2.97
C MET A 198 -4.44 -10.47 2.72
N GLU A 199 -4.92 -10.78 1.51
CA GLU A 199 -6.35 -10.83 1.19
C GLU A 199 -7.08 -11.87 2.05
N ALA A 200 -6.56 -13.11 2.09
CA ALA A 200 -7.12 -14.17 2.91
C ALA A 200 -7.07 -13.83 4.42
N PHE A 201 -5.96 -13.25 4.88
CA PHE A 201 -5.81 -12.77 6.24
C PHE A 201 -6.85 -11.70 6.59
N SER A 202 -7.08 -10.71 5.71
CA SER A 202 -8.10 -9.69 5.90
C SER A 202 -9.50 -10.30 6.06
N GLN A 203 -9.82 -11.35 5.29
CA GLN A 203 -11.10 -12.09 5.43
C GLN A 203 -11.19 -12.82 6.77
N HIS A 204 -10.10 -13.39 7.27
CA HIS A 204 -10.05 -14.01 8.60
C HIS A 204 -10.31 -12.98 9.71
N ILE A 205 -9.68 -11.81 9.62
CA ILE A 205 -9.94 -10.72 10.58
C ILE A 205 -11.41 -10.26 10.52
N ALA A 206 -11.96 -10.07 9.32
CA ALA A 206 -13.36 -9.69 9.12
C ALA A 206 -14.35 -10.73 9.68
N SER A 207 -13.97 -12.02 9.71
CA SER A 207 -14.78 -13.09 10.33
C SER A 207 -14.62 -13.18 11.85
N GLY A 208 -13.81 -12.30 12.47
CA GLY A 208 -13.61 -12.25 13.93
C GLY A 208 -12.43 -13.09 14.45
N ASN A 209 -11.64 -13.72 13.58
CA ASN A 209 -10.43 -14.42 14.01
C ASN A 209 -9.25 -13.46 14.14
N LEU A 210 -9.15 -12.80 15.29
CA LEU A 210 -8.11 -11.82 15.58
C LEU A 210 -6.78 -12.43 16.05
N ALA A 211 -6.72 -13.75 16.31
CA ALA A 211 -5.50 -14.42 16.75
C ALA A 211 -4.51 -14.72 15.60
N ALA A 212 -4.97 -14.65 14.35
CA ALA A 212 -4.13 -14.87 13.18
C ALA A 212 -3.04 -13.80 13.07
N ARG A 213 -1.89 -14.18 12.49
CA ARG A 213 -0.80 -13.24 12.19
C ARG A 213 -0.23 -13.54 10.80
N LEU A 214 0.14 -12.49 10.08
CA LEU A 214 0.85 -12.62 8.81
C LEU A 214 2.32 -12.92 9.05
N PRO A 215 2.91 -13.90 8.33
CA PRO A 215 4.34 -14.15 8.39
C PRO A 215 5.10 -12.98 7.73
N VAL A 216 6.03 -12.38 8.44
CA VAL A 216 6.90 -11.33 7.92
C VAL A 216 8.12 -11.99 7.28
N GLN A 217 8.06 -12.24 5.97
CA GLN A 217 9.11 -12.97 5.24
C GLN A 217 10.07 -12.04 4.50
N SER A 218 9.70 -10.77 4.28
CA SER A 218 10.49 -9.80 3.53
C SER A 218 10.81 -8.57 4.39
N LYS A 219 11.89 -7.87 4.01
CA LYS A 219 12.29 -6.57 4.59
C LYS A 219 11.95 -5.38 3.69
N ASP A 220 11.19 -5.62 2.63
CA ASP A 220 10.70 -4.63 1.68
C ASP A 220 9.34 -4.02 2.11
N GLU A 221 8.72 -3.28 1.21
CA GLU A 221 7.42 -2.62 1.42
C GLU A 221 6.31 -3.62 1.77
N LEU A 222 6.38 -4.85 1.24
CA LEU A 222 5.41 -5.91 1.57
C LEU A 222 5.62 -6.43 3.00
N GLY A 223 6.87 -6.53 3.45
CA GLY A 223 7.18 -6.88 4.84
C GLY A 223 6.72 -5.79 5.81
N HIS A 224 6.91 -4.51 5.49
CA HIS A 224 6.40 -3.39 6.27
C HIS A 224 4.87 -3.38 6.32
N LEU A 225 4.20 -3.68 5.20
CA LEU A 225 2.75 -3.80 5.15
C LEU A 225 2.24 -4.95 6.04
N ALA A 226 2.91 -6.11 6.02
CA ALA A 226 2.56 -7.23 6.89
C ALA A 226 2.69 -6.87 8.38
N LEU A 227 3.75 -6.13 8.74
CA LEU A 227 3.93 -5.61 10.12
C LEU A 227 2.81 -4.63 10.50
N ALA A 228 2.42 -3.74 9.60
CA ALA A 228 1.32 -2.80 9.85
C ALA A 228 -0.01 -3.53 10.06
N PHE A 229 -0.31 -4.55 9.25
CA PHE A 229 -1.47 -5.41 9.43
C PHE A 229 -1.45 -6.13 10.78
N ASN A 230 -0.30 -6.69 11.17
CA ASN A 230 -0.17 -7.38 12.46
C ASN A 230 -0.40 -6.42 13.65
N LYS A 231 0.14 -5.20 13.60
CA LYS A 231 -0.10 -4.16 14.60
C LYS A 231 -1.58 -3.76 14.68
N MET A 232 -2.22 -3.59 13.53
CA MET A 232 -3.66 -3.30 13.48
C MET A 232 -4.48 -4.43 14.12
N THR A 233 -4.14 -5.68 13.79
CA THR A 233 -4.83 -6.84 14.36
C THR A 233 -4.63 -6.96 15.86
N GLU A 234 -3.44 -6.68 16.37
CA GLU A 234 -3.14 -6.64 17.80
C GLU A 234 -3.97 -5.56 18.52
N ALA A 235 -4.09 -4.38 17.93
CA ALA A 235 -4.92 -3.31 18.46
C ALA A 235 -6.42 -3.71 18.51
N LEU A 236 -6.92 -4.37 17.44
CA LEU A 236 -8.29 -4.88 17.39
C LEU A 236 -8.53 -6.00 18.41
N GLU A 237 -7.58 -6.93 18.57
CA GLU A 237 -7.66 -8.01 19.56
C GLU A 237 -7.71 -7.45 20.99
N ASN A 238 -6.84 -6.49 21.29
CA ASN A 238 -6.83 -5.81 22.59
C ASN A 238 -8.15 -5.07 22.84
N GLN A 239 -8.69 -4.40 21.82
CA GLN A 239 -9.99 -3.71 21.94
C GLN A 239 -11.15 -4.70 22.18
N ASP A 240 -11.18 -5.81 21.46
CA ASP A 240 -12.20 -6.86 21.62
C ASP A 240 -12.11 -7.50 23.01
N GLN A 241 -10.88 -7.77 23.47
CA GLN A 241 -10.66 -8.31 24.82
C GLN A 241 -11.13 -7.33 25.90
N GLN A 242 -10.76 -6.05 25.80
CA GLN A 242 -11.23 -5.01 26.73
C GLN A 242 -12.75 -4.89 26.74
N LYS A 243 -13.40 -4.99 25.58
CA LYS A 243 -14.86 -4.98 25.47
C LYS A 243 -15.50 -6.19 26.16
N LYS A 244 -14.92 -7.39 25.97
CA LYS A 244 -15.40 -8.61 26.65
C LYS A 244 -15.26 -8.53 28.16
N GLU A 245 -14.10 -8.08 28.63
CA GLU A 245 -13.85 -7.86 30.06
C GLU A 245 -14.80 -6.82 30.67
N PHE A 246 -15.02 -5.72 29.95
CA PHE A 246 -15.99 -4.70 30.37
C PHE A 246 -17.39 -5.29 30.53
N LEU A 247 -17.91 -6.03 29.53
CA LEU A 247 -19.24 -6.65 29.61
C LEU A 247 -19.35 -7.70 30.73
N ALA A 248 -18.27 -8.48 30.92
CA ALA A 248 -18.23 -9.46 32.02
C ALA A 248 -18.28 -8.78 33.38
N ASN A 249 -17.50 -7.69 33.56
CA ASN A 249 -17.49 -6.92 34.81
C ASN A 249 -18.80 -6.21 35.08
N VAL A 250 -19.43 -5.59 34.07
CA VAL A 250 -20.77 -4.99 34.18
C VAL A 250 -21.79 -6.05 34.65
N SER A 251 -21.80 -7.22 34.00
CA SER A 251 -22.70 -8.30 34.34
C SER A 251 -22.50 -8.77 35.78
N HIS A 252 -21.27 -8.86 36.23
CA HIS A 252 -20.95 -9.27 37.62
C HIS A 252 -21.39 -8.21 38.65
N GLU A 253 -21.06 -6.91 38.39
CA GLU A 253 -21.37 -5.81 39.29
C GLU A 253 -22.89 -5.51 39.40
N LEU A 254 -23.67 -5.84 38.36
CA LEU A 254 -25.14 -5.76 38.38
C LEU A 254 -25.77 -6.98 39.05
N ARG A 255 -25.25 -8.19 38.86
CA ARG A 255 -25.81 -9.43 39.39
C ARG A 255 -25.80 -9.47 40.91
N THR A 256 -24.76 -8.99 41.54
CA THR A 256 -24.55 -9.04 43.00
C THR A 256 -25.64 -8.24 43.76
N PRO A 257 -25.82 -6.91 43.52
CA PRO A 257 -26.86 -6.14 44.19
C PRO A 257 -28.25 -6.65 43.87
N LEU A 258 -28.51 -7.06 42.62
CA LEU A 258 -29.80 -7.63 42.24
C LEU A 258 -30.14 -8.89 43.03
N SER A 259 -29.15 -9.75 43.30
CA SER A 259 -29.33 -10.95 44.13
C SER A 259 -29.65 -10.59 45.59
N TYR A 260 -29.03 -9.55 46.15
CA TYR A 260 -29.34 -9.07 47.48
C TYR A 260 -30.74 -8.49 47.55
N ILE A 261 -31.13 -7.61 46.60
CA ILE A 261 -32.48 -7.04 46.53
C ILE A 261 -33.50 -8.16 46.47
N LYS A 262 -33.34 -9.15 45.56
CA LYS A 262 -34.22 -10.29 45.43
C LYS A 262 -34.29 -11.10 46.71
N GLY A 263 -33.15 -11.44 47.31
CA GLY A 263 -33.09 -12.26 48.52
C GLY A 263 -33.79 -11.59 49.70
N TYR A 264 -33.47 -10.32 50.00
CA TYR A 264 -34.11 -9.60 51.10
C TYR A 264 -35.61 -9.32 50.85
N SER A 265 -36.00 -9.05 49.60
CA SER A 265 -37.42 -8.94 49.22
C SER A 265 -38.18 -10.24 49.46
N GLU A 266 -37.56 -11.39 49.18
CA GLU A 266 -38.18 -12.71 49.40
C GLU A 266 -38.34 -13.03 50.89
N VAL A 267 -37.32 -12.67 51.72
CA VAL A 267 -37.39 -12.77 53.17
C VAL A 267 -38.53 -11.90 53.74
N LEU A 268 -38.64 -10.67 53.28
CA LEU A 268 -39.73 -9.76 53.70
C LEU A 268 -41.09 -10.27 53.22
N LYS A 269 -41.21 -10.77 52.00
CA LYS A 269 -42.47 -11.30 51.43
C LYS A 269 -42.98 -12.54 52.16
N LYS A 270 -42.11 -13.37 52.72
CA LYS A 270 -42.44 -14.62 53.43
C LYS A 270 -42.51 -14.43 54.92
N ASP A 271 -42.43 -13.16 55.41
CA ASP A 271 -42.43 -12.81 56.84
C ASP A 271 -41.32 -13.55 57.63
N MET A 272 -40.20 -13.84 56.99
CA MET A 272 -39.07 -14.56 57.61
C MET A 272 -38.11 -13.60 58.32
N TYR A 273 -38.61 -12.68 59.12
CA TYR A 273 -37.90 -11.78 60.01
C TYR A 273 -38.42 -11.90 61.46
N GLN A 274 -37.50 -11.65 62.40
CA GLN A 274 -37.81 -11.84 63.82
C GLN A 274 -38.60 -10.68 64.47
N ASN A 275 -38.39 -9.47 64.02
CA ASN A 275 -38.96 -8.26 64.54
C ASN A 275 -39.00 -7.12 63.49
N LYS A 276 -39.70 -6.03 63.81
CA LYS A 276 -39.89 -4.86 62.98
C LYS A 276 -38.55 -4.17 62.65
N GLU A 277 -37.56 -4.22 63.52
CA GLU A 277 -36.25 -3.62 63.34
C GLU A 277 -35.47 -4.37 62.27
N GLU A 278 -35.57 -5.68 62.25
CA GLU A 278 -34.95 -6.53 61.24
C GLU A 278 -35.61 -6.33 59.87
N ALA A 279 -36.93 -6.20 59.80
CA ALA A 279 -37.62 -5.85 58.57
C ALA A 279 -37.19 -4.48 58.03
N LEU A 280 -37.07 -3.47 58.86
CA LEU A 280 -36.55 -2.15 58.50
C LEU A 280 -35.10 -2.21 58.04
N ARG A 281 -34.28 -3.05 58.68
CA ARG A 281 -32.91 -3.28 58.25
C ARG A 281 -32.84 -3.88 56.83
N TYR A 282 -33.68 -4.87 56.50
CA TYR A 282 -33.76 -5.45 55.16
C TYR A 282 -34.26 -4.44 54.12
N MET A 283 -35.25 -3.61 54.45
CA MET A 283 -35.74 -2.54 53.58
C MET A 283 -34.61 -1.52 53.27
N ASN A 284 -33.84 -1.12 54.30
CA ASN A 284 -32.71 -0.23 54.15
C ASN A 284 -31.56 -0.86 53.29
N LEU A 285 -31.36 -2.19 53.43
CA LEU A 285 -30.40 -2.91 52.56
C LEU A 285 -30.85 -2.91 51.11
N ILE A 286 -32.14 -3.17 50.85
CA ILE A 286 -32.72 -3.12 49.50
C ILE A 286 -32.56 -1.73 48.90
N HIS A 287 -32.93 -0.69 49.65
CA HIS A 287 -32.78 0.71 49.18
C HIS A 287 -31.35 1.07 48.86
N ARG A 288 -30.43 0.73 49.75
CA ARG A 288 -28.99 0.98 49.52
C ARG A 288 -28.44 0.26 48.27
N GLU A 289 -28.85 -0.99 48.03
CA GLU A 289 -28.40 -1.72 46.86
C GLU A 289 -29.05 -1.18 45.56
N ALA A 290 -30.29 -0.68 45.63
CA ALA A 290 -30.97 -0.01 44.53
C ALA A 290 -30.28 1.32 44.17
N ASP A 291 -29.91 2.13 45.15
CA ASP A 291 -29.15 3.38 44.96
C ASP A 291 -27.75 3.10 44.38
N ARG A 292 -27.13 2.00 44.80
CA ARG A 292 -25.84 1.57 44.24
C ARG A 292 -26.00 1.19 42.78
N MET A 293 -27.05 0.45 42.41
CA MET A 293 -27.30 0.11 41.01
C MET A 293 -27.60 1.35 40.17
N HIS A 294 -28.37 2.29 40.68
CA HIS A 294 -28.64 3.55 39.98
C HIS A 294 -27.37 4.31 39.66
N ARG A 295 -26.46 4.47 40.64
CA ARG A 295 -25.15 5.11 40.41
C ARG A 295 -24.30 4.35 39.42
N LEU A 296 -24.29 3.00 39.49
CA LEU A 296 -23.51 2.20 38.53
C LEU A 296 -24.02 2.38 37.09
N VAL A 297 -25.34 2.39 36.89
CA VAL A 297 -25.93 2.63 35.56
C VAL A 297 -25.60 4.04 35.06
N GLN A 298 -25.67 5.05 35.94
CA GLN A 298 -25.31 6.43 35.57
C GLN A 298 -23.84 6.55 35.19
N ASP A 299 -22.92 5.97 35.97
CA ASP A 299 -21.49 5.93 35.66
C ASP A 299 -21.19 5.24 34.33
N LEU A 300 -21.91 4.16 34.00
CA LEU A 300 -21.80 3.45 32.73
C LEU A 300 -22.27 4.30 31.55
N LEU A 301 -23.41 5.01 31.71
CA LEU A 301 -23.94 5.90 30.67
C LEU A 301 -22.97 7.06 30.42
N ASP A 302 -22.48 7.68 31.50
CA ASP A 302 -21.48 8.78 31.39
C ASP A 302 -20.21 8.31 30.70
N LEU A 303 -19.69 7.15 31.07
CA LEU A 303 -18.49 6.59 30.44
C LEU A 303 -18.71 6.29 28.96
N ALA A 304 -19.86 5.65 28.61
CA ALA A 304 -20.19 5.34 27.24
C ALA A 304 -20.35 6.60 26.37
N GLN A 305 -20.96 7.66 26.91
CA GLN A 305 -21.08 8.95 26.23
C GLN A 305 -19.72 9.63 26.01
N LEU A 306 -18.86 9.57 27.03
CA LEU A 306 -17.51 10.13 26.94
C LEU A 306 -16.62 9.38 25.94
N GLU A 307 -16.75 8.04 25.82
CA GLU A 307 -15.93 7.23 24.91
C GLU A 307 -16.37 7.31 23.44
N ALA A 308 -17.69 7.41 23.22
CA ALA A 308 -18.23 7.43 21.85
C ALA A 308 -18.09 8.78 21.13
N ASP A 309 -17.48 9.78 21.74
CA ASP A 309 -17.40 11.17 21.23
C ASP A 309 -18.78 11.77 20.89
N MET A 310 -19.83 11.13 21.38
CA MET A 310 -21.22 11.50 21.02
C MET A 310 -21.72 12.72 21.78
N TYR A 311 -20.97 13.21 22.73
CA TYR A 311 -21.36 14.36 23.53
C TYR A 311 -20.28 15.45 23.45
N PRO A 312 -20.46 16.50 22.63
CA PRO A 312 -19.50 17.60 22.60
C PRO A 312 -19.48 18.27 23.99
N LEU A 313 -18.27 18.49 24.54
CA LEU A 313 -18.11 19.27 25.75
C LEU A 313 -18.64 20.68 25.52
N LYS A 314 -19.44 21.18 26.47
CA LYS A 314 -19.86 22.58 26.48
C LYS A 314 -18.77 23.41 27.13
N LYS A 315 -17.68 23.63 26.39
CA LYS A 315 -16.57 24.41 26.89
C LYS A 315 -16.95 25.90 26.89
N GLU A 316 -16.92 26.51 28.06
CA GLU A 316 -17.17 27.92 28.27
C GLU A 316 -16.09 28.48 29.22
N PRO A 317 -15.73 29.78 29.14
CA PRO A 317 -14.83 30.38 30.13
C PRO A 317 -15.40 30.28 31.52
N LEU A 318 -14.67 29.65 32.45
CA LEU A 318 -15.09 29.48 33.83
C LEU A 318 -13.93 29.76 34.78
N VAL A 319 -14.25 30.27 35.97
CA VAL A 319 -13.33 30.44 37.08
C VAL A 319 -13.22 29.09 37.79
N LEU A 320 -12.06 28.43 37.63
CA LEU A 320 -11.88 27.05 38.11
C LEU A 320 -11.91 26.99 39.64
N ALA A 321 -11.44 28.05 40.32
CA ALA A 321 -11.52 28.17 41.77
C ALA A 321 -12.97 28.10 42.31
N GLN A 322 -13.94 28.69 41.57
CA GLN A 322 -15.35 28.65 41.95
C GLN A 322 -15.90 27.22 41.84
N VAL A 323 -15.59 26.50 40.78
CA VAL A 323 -16.06 25.10 40.60
C VAL A 323 -15.52 24.20 41.73
N LEU A 324 -14.27 24.43 42.12
CA LEU A 324 -13.64 23.71 43.24
C LEU A 324 -14.29 24.04 44.57
N GLU A 325 -14.57 25.33 44.87
CA GLU A 325 -15.21 25.77 46.08
C GLU A 325 -16.61 25.24 46.21
N ASP A 326 -17.45 25.36 45.17
CA ASP A 326 -18.82 24.83 45.11
C ASP A 326 -18.83 23.31 45.35
N THR A 327 -17.82 22.59 44.85
CA THR A 327 -17.71 21.15 45.08
C THR A 327 -17.27 20.86 46.52
N ILE A 328 -16.33 21.58 47.09
CA ILE A 328 -15.87 21.41 48.47
C ILE A 328 -17.02 21.62 49.45
N ASP A 329 -17.88 22.64 49.24
CA ASP A 329 -19.01 22.95 50.09
C ASP A 329 -19.95 21.79 50.26
N GLN A 330 -20.14 20.99 49.21
CA GLN A 330 -20.97 19.77 49.25
C GLN A 330 -20.38 18.70 50.17
N PHE A 331 -19.07 18.71 50.42
CA PHE A 331 -18.38 17.75 51.29
C PHE A 331 -18.15 18.20 52.72
N ILE A 332 -18.47 19.46 53.09
CA ILE A 332 -18.35 19.97 54.48
C ILE A 332 -19.06 19.08 55.49
N PRO A 333 -20.30 18.60 55.24
CA PRO A 333 -20.97 17.68 56.20
C PRO A 333 -20.20 16.35 56.38
N ALA A 334 -19.65 15.80 55.28
CA ALA A 334 -18.88 14.56 55.33
C ALA A 334 -17.51 14.76 56.03
N PHE A 335 -16.87 15.90 55.87
CA PHE A 335 -15.66 16.26 56.61
C PHE A 335 -15.92 16.32 58.08
N ARG A 336 -17.02 16.97 58.51
CA ARG A 336 -17.40 17.06 59.90
C ARG A 336 -17.71 15.68 60.51
N GLN A 337 -18.43 14.84 59.78
CA GLN A 337 -18.81 13.51 60.24
C GLN A 337 -17.59 12.62 60.51
N LYS A 338 -16.55 12.72 59.66
CA LYS A 338 -15.28 11.97 59.81
C LYS A 338 -14.20 12.74 60.59
N GLN A 339 -14.49 13.95 61.10
CA GLN A 339 -13.57 14.83 61.78
C GLN A 339 -12.32 15.15 60.95
N LEU A 340 -12.47 15.31 59.64
CA LEU A 340 -11.35 15.61 58.71
C LEU A 340 -10.97 17.09 58.81
N VAL A 341 -9.66 17.35 58.87
CA VAL A 341 -9.11 18.69 58.74
C VAL A 341 -8.87 18.94 57.26
N TYR A 342 -9.46 19.97 56.69
CA TYR A 342 -9.21 20.33 55.30
C TYR A 342 -8.56 21.70 55.20
N LYS A 343 -7.64 21.86 54.22
CA LYS A 343 -6.98 23.09 53.89
C LYS A 343 -7.09 23.34 52.38
N VAL A 344 -7.45 24.56 52.01
CA VAL A 344 -7.69 24.96 50.63
C VAL A 344 -6.79 26.15 50.28
N GLN A 345 -6.15 26.11 49.11
CA GLN A 345 -5.34 27.16 48.55
C GLN A 345 -5.69 27.31 47.08
N LEU A 346 -6.57 28.25 46.75
CA LEU A 346 -7.07 28.47 45.38
C LEU A 346 -6.54 29.80 44.84
N ASP A 347 -6.05 29.76 43.62
CA ASP A 347 -5.78 30.92 42.80
C ASP A 347 -7.08 31.30 42.07
N TRP A 348 -7.67 32.43 42.43
CA TRP A 348 -8.95 32.89 41.93
C TRP A 348 -8.89 33.54 40.55
N ASP A 349 -7.70 33.87 40.10
CA ASP A 349 -7.49 34.50 38.80
C ASP A 349 -7.41 33.48 37.66
N VAL A 350 -7.54 32.18 38.00
CA VAL A 350 -7.46 31.07 37.02
C VAL A 350 -8.78 30.92 36.26
N ILE A 351 -8.79 31.37 35.01
CA ILE A 351 -9.88 31.15 34.05
C ILE A 351 -9.45 30.09 33.05
N MET A 352 -10.28 29.10 32.79
CA MET A 352 -10.06 28.10 31.75
C MET A 352 -11.34 27.91 30.91
N ASN A 353 -11.14 27.45 29.68
CA ASN A 353 -12.25 27.06 28.83
C ASN A 353 -12.61 25.60 29.12
N GLY A 354 -13.74 25.36 29.80
CA GLY A 354 -14.10 24.03 30.28
C GLY A 354 -15.59 23.83 30.40
N ASP A 355 -15.98 22.56 30.50
CA ASP A 355 -17.37 22.15 30.77
C ASP A 355 -17.57 22.12 32.30
N HIS A 356 -18.35 23.07 32.81
CA HIS A 356 -18.61 23.24 34.24
C HIS A 356 -19.10 21.96 34.90
N ASP A 357 -20.09 21.29 34.30
CA ASP A 357 -20.73 20.10 34.90
C ASP A 357 -19.74 18.93 34.93
N ARG A 358 -18.97 18.76 33.87
CA ARG A 358 -17.98 17.70 33.78
C ARG A 358 -16.76 17.93 34.69
N LEU A 359 -16.29 19.17 34.83
CA LEU A 359 -15.23 19.49 35.79
C LEU A 359 -15.71 19.35 37.24
N SER A 360 -16.93 19.77 37.54
CA SER A 360 -17.57 19.51 38.82
C SER A 360 -17.62 18.01 39.14
N GLN A 361 -17.99 17.18 38.17
CA GLN A 361 -18.00 15.70 38.29
C GLN A 361 -16.58 15.15 38.57
N VAL A 362 -15.53 15.71 37.95
CA VAL A 362 -14.12 15.34 38.23
C VAL A 362 -13.79 15.60 39.70
N PHE A 363 -14.02 16.81 40.16
CA PHE A 363 -13.66 17.19 41.56
C PHE A 363 -14.51 16.45 42.56
N TYR A 364 -15.80 16.25 42.29
CA TYR A 364 -16.67 15.43 43.15
C TYR A 364 -16.14 14.00 43.29
N ASN A 365 -15.78 13.33 42.17
CA ASN A 365 -15.24 11.97 42.23
C ASN A 365 -13.92 11.86 42.99
N LEU A 366 -13.05 12.86 42.84
CA LEU A 366 -11.77 12.88 43.55
C LEU A 366 -11.94 13.16 45.04
N LEU A 367 -12.82 14.11 45.40
CA LEU A 367 -13.12 14.43 46.81
C LEU A 367 -13.91 13.28 47.49
N ASP A 368 -14.85 12.63 46.81
CA ASP A 368 -15.52 11.43 47.32
C ASP A 368 -14.51 10.33 47.68
N ASN A 369 -13.55 10.08 46.80
CA ASN A 369 -12.45 9.15 47.05
C ASN A 369 -11.58 9.61 48.26
N ALA A 370 -11.18 10.88 48.32
CA ALA A 370 -10.34 11.43 49.38
C ALA A 370 -11.06 11.32 50.76
N VAL A 371 -12.36 11.54 50.80
CA VAL A 371 -13.17 11.36 52.04
C VAL A 371 -13.34 9.90 52.38
N LYS A 372 -13.70 9.08 51.40
CA LYS A 372 -14.09 7.68 51.59
C LYS A 372 -12.93 6.82 52.08
N TYR A 373 -11.74 7.03 51.52
CA TYR A 373 -10.54 6.27 51.84
C TYR A 373 -9.68 6.93 52.90
N ASN A 374 -10.10 8.10 53.42
CA ASN A 374 -9.42 8.74 54.55
C ASN A 374 -9.65 7.99 55.84
N ARG A 375 -8.80 8.26 56.82
CA ARG A 375 -8.93 7.85 58.22
C ARG A 375 -9.76 8.85 59.00
N GLU A 376 -10.30 8.46 60.14
CA GLU A 376 -10.88 9.40 61.10
C GLU A 376 -9.77 10.37 61.58
N ASN A 377 -10.09 11.64 61.76
CA ASN A 377 -9.15 12.71 62.08
C ASN A 377 -8.03 12.93 61.03
N GLY A 378 -8.24 12.48 59.79
CA GLY A 378 -7.30 12.64 58.68
C GLY A 378 -7.32 14.06 58.12
N ARG A 379 -6.50 14.26 57.09
CA ARG A 379 -6.36 15.56 56.43
C ARG A 379 -6.67 15.46 54.95
N ILE A 380 -7.18 16.56 54.38
CA ILE A 380 -7.34 16.77 52.95
C ILE A 380 -6.72 18.13 52.62
N PHE A 381 -5.84 18.15 51.63
CA PHE A 381 -5.28 19.40 51.11
C PHE A 381 -5.65 19.54 49.65
N LEU A 382 -6.18 20.70 49.26
CA LEU A 382 -6.53 21.04 47.91
C LEU A 382 -5.85 22.33 47.49
N SER A 383 -5.18 22.31 46.33
CA SER A 383 -4.55 23.51 45.80
C SER A 383 -4.84 23.67 44.32
N LEU A 384 -5.01 24.93 43.90
CA LEU A 384 -5.10 25.36 42.50
C LEU A 384 -4.03 26.44 42.31
N ARG A 385 -3.18 26.25 41.30
CA ARG A 385 -2.10 27.18 40.96
C ARG A 385 -1.79 27.15 39.48
N VAL A 386 -1.20 28.22 38.97
CA VAL A 386 -0.67 28.28 37.60
C VAL A 386 0.85 28.31 37.65
N GLU A 387 1.51 27.43 36.94
CA GLU A 387 2.95 27.38 36.76
C GLU A 387 3.30 27.23 35.30
N LYS A 388 4.05 28.20 34.71
CA LYS A 388 4.53 28.11 33.33
C LYS A 388 3.44 27.75 32.31
N ASP A 389 2.34 28.47 32.32
CA ASP A 389 1.17 28.27 31.42
C ASP A 389 0.46 26.91 31.60
N VAL A 390 0.59 26.29 32.76
CA VAL A 390 -0.12 25.06 33.11
C VAL A 390 -0.92 25.31 34.38
N ILE A 391 -2.22 25.05 34.29
CA ILE A 391 -3.13 25.03 35.44
C ILE A 391 -2.93 23.73 36.17
N THR A 392 -2.56 23.75 37.45
CA THR A 392 -2.35 22.55 38.26
C THR A 392 -3.32 22.54 39.42
N VAL A 393 -4.16 21.48 39.45
CA VAL A 393 -5.02 21.17 40.62
C VAL A 393 -4.44 19.97 41.33
N GLN A 394 -4.23 20.05 42.62
CA GLN A 394 -3.73 18.96 43.43
C GLN A 394 -4.71 18.69 44.56
N ILE A 395 -5.08 17.42 44.73
CA ILE A 395 -5.91 16.92 45.85
C ILE A 395 -5.10 15.85 46.56
N GLU A 396 -4.78 16.09 47.83
CA GLU A 396 -4.00 15.20 48.67
C GLU A 396 -4.84 14.78 49.88
N ASP A 397 -4.82 13.49 50.21
CA ASP A 397 -5.44 12.90 51.38
C ASP A 397 -4.40 12.17 52.24
N SER A 398 -4.63 12.08 53.54
CA SER A 398 -3.80 11.32 54.49
C SER A 398 -4.42 9.95 54.83
N GLY A 399 -5.09 9.34 53.88
CA GLY A 399 -5.83 8.12 54.04
C GLY A 399 -5.00 6.85 54.10
N ILE A 400 -5.61 5.75 53.71
CA ILE A 400 -4.99 4.41 53.74
C ILE A 400 -3.86 4.26 52.70
N GLY A 401 -3.82 5.15 51.69
CA GLY A 401 -2.89 5.01 50.56
C GLY A 401 -3.16 3.78 49.71
N ILE A 402 -2.27 3.56 48.74
CA ILE A 402 -2.42 2.51 47.70
C ILE A 402 -1.03 1.86 47.52
N GLU A 403 -1.01 0.54 47.37
CA GLU A 403 0.20 -0.21 47.10
C GLU A 403 0.76 0.13 45.71
N GLN A 404 2.07 0.14 45.53
CA GLN A 404 2.75 0.56 44.30
C GLN A 404 2.32 -0.27 43.09
N GLU A 405 2.03 -1.56 43.30
CA GLU A 405 1.59 -2.48 42.25
C GLU A 405 0.22 -2.14 41.66
N ASP A 406 -0.64 -1.55 42.51
CA ASP A 406 -2.03 -1.20 42.13
C ASP A 406 -2.12 0.18 41.48
N ILE A 407 -1.14 1.08 41.70
CA ILE A 407 -1.15 2.46 41.16
C ILE A 407 -1.22 2.46 39.64
N VAL A 408 -0.49 1.57 38.96
CA VAL A 408 -0.45 1.49 37.51
C VAL A 408 -1.82 1.15 36.91
N ARG A 409 -2.63 0.42 37.65
CA ARG A 409 -3.96 -0.05 37.23
C ARG A 409 -5.07 0.91 37.62
N LEU A 410 -4.80 1.94 38.41
CA LEU A 410 -5.80 2.94 38.79
C LEU A 410 -6.28 3.72 37.57
N GLY A 411 -7.58 3.85 37.44
CA GLY A 411 -8.23 4.40 36.27
C GLY A 411 -8.58 3.37 35.19
N GLU A 412 -8.20 2.09 35.33
CA GLU A 412 -8.83 1.01 34.61
C GLU A 412 -10.28 0.85 35.06
N ARG A 413 -11.17 0.48 34.12
CA ARG A 413 -12.61 0.31 34.41
C ARG A 413 -12.82 -0.84 35.39
N PHE A 414 -13.61 -0.60 36.46
CA PHE A 414 -13.93 -1.58 37.52
C PHE A 414 -12.75 -2.01 38.38
N PHE A 415 -11.55 -1.41 38.18
CA PHE A 415 -10.41 -1.75 39.00
C PHE A 415 -10.57 -1.16 40.43
N ARG A 416 -10.21 -1.97 41.42
CA ARG A 416 -10.27 -1.63 42.85
C ARG A 416 -9.12 -2.35 43.55
N ALA A 417 -8.26 -1.61 44.22
CA ALA A 417 -7.07 -2.14 44.90
C ALA A 417 -7.40 -3.14 46.02
N ASP A 418 -8.56 -3.05 46.66
CA ASP A 418 -8.97 -3.97 47.71
C ASP A 418 -10.45 -4.35 47.59
N LYS A 419 -10.72 -5.51 46.96
CA LYS A 419 -12.07 -6.03 46.70
C LYS A 419 -12.84 -6.40 47.97
N ALA A 420 -12.17 -6.78 49.04
CA ALA A 420 -12.82 -7.27 50.27
C ALA A 420 -13.26 -6.12 51.19
N ARG A 421 -12.42 -5.14 51.41
CA ARG A 421 -12.65 -3.99 52.33
C ARG A 421 -13.58 -2.92 51.73
N THR A 422 -13.65 -2.83 50.41
CA THR A 422 -14.42 -1.80 49.71
C THR A 422 -15.88 -2.22 49.39
N ARG A 423 -16.26 -3.49 49.51
CA ARG A 423 -17.67 -3.90 49.36
C ARG A 423 -18.62 -3.19 50.30
N THR A 424 -18.21 -2.91 51.53
CA THR A 424 -18.98 -2.19 52.49
C THR A 424 -19.01 -0.67 52.27
N LYS A 425 -18.03 -0.10 51.60
CA LYS A 425 -17.88 1.35 51.32
C LYS A 425 -18.40 1.85 49.98
N GLY A 426 -18.98 0.97 49.13
CA GLY A 426 -19.91 1.33 48.05
C GLY A 426 -19.35 2.06 46.84
N GLY A 427 -18.18 1.69 46.26
CA GLY A 427 -17.69 2.30 45.04
C GLY A 427 -17.95 1.42 43.79
N THR A 428 -18.18 2.03 42.62
CA THR A 428 -18.39 1.35 41.33
C THR A 428 -17.09 0.91 40.64
N GLY A 429 -15.95 1.56 40.99
CA GLY A 429 -14.70 1.37 40.29
C GLY A 429 -14.63 2.08 38.91
N LEU A 430 -15.64 2.92 38.61
CA LEU A 430 -15.72 3.69 37.37
C LEU A 430 -15.33 5.17 37.56
N GLY A 431 -15.47 5.73 38.77
CA GLY A 431 -15.27 7.16 39.02
C GLY A 431 -13.92 7.68 38.56
N LEU A 432 -12.81 6.96 38.81
CA LEU A 432 -11.47 7.40 38.38
C LEU A 432 -11.27 7.25 36.87
N ALA A 433 -11.90 6.25 36.23
CA ALA A 433 -11.92 6.12 34.77
C ALA A 433 -12.67 7.29 34.11
N ILE A 434 -13.81 7.71 34.70
CA ILE A 434 -14.57 8.89 34.26
C ILE A 434 -13.71 10.16 34.40
N VAL A 435 -13.05 10.34 35.56
CA VAL A 435 -12.12 11.46 35.78
C VAL A 435 -11.07 11.52 34.69
N LYS A 436 -10.39 10.41 34.41
CA LYS A 436 -9.36 10.32 33.38
C LYS A 436 -9.89 10.72 32.00
N GLN A 437 -11.06 10.27 31.62
CA GLN A 437 -11.69 10.60 30.33
C GLN A 437 -12.07 12.08 30.22
N ILE A 438 -12.67 12.65 31.28
CA ILE A 438 -13.04 14.08 31.29
C ILE A 438 -11.77 14.96 31.21
N VAL A 439 -10.75 14.63 31.99
CA VAL A 439 -9.46 15.36 31.99
C VAL A 439 -8.80 15.30 30.61
N GLN A 440 -8.76 14.13 29.98
CA GLN A 440 -8.20 13.97 28.64
C GLN A 440 -8.98 14.77 27.59
N ARG A 441 -10.31 14.84 27.71
CA ARG A 441 -11.14 15.64 26.79
C ARG A 441 -10.96 17.16 26.97
N HIS A 442 -10.47 17.59 28.14
CA HIS A 442 -10.04 18.95 28.41
C HIS A 442 -8.54 19.15 28.12
N GLU A 443 -7.94 18.23 27.33
CA GLU A 443 -6.52 18.28 26.93
C GLU A 443 -5.56 18.26 28.13
N GLY A 444 -6.06 17.84 29.29
CA GLY A 444 -5.32 17.71 30.51
C GLY A 444 -4.67 16.35 30.72
N THR A 445 -3.84 16.27 31.74
CA THR A 445 -3.21 15.04 32.22
C THR A 445 -3.54 14.81 33.72
N MET A 446 -3.59 13.54 34.10
CA MET A 446 -3.79 13.13 35.49
C MET A 446 -2.62 12.26 35.94
N GLU A 447 -2.00 12.65 37.01
CA GLU A 447 -0.95 11.89 37.72
C GLU A 447 -1.44 11.50 39.11
N LEU A 448 -1.06 10.30 39.53
CA LEU A 448 -1.42 9.77 40.85
C LEU A 448 -0.15 9.28 41.54
N ALA A 449 0.09 9.78 42.73
CA ALA A 449 1.14 9.35 43.64
C ALA A 449 0.52 8.89 44.94
N SER A 450 0.93 7.74 45.44
CA SER A 450 0.41 7.19 46.70
C SER A 450 1.46 6.32 47.38
N THR A 451 1.44 6.33 48.70
CA THR A 451 2.22 5.42 49.54
C THR A 451 1.25 4.75 50.52
N ALA A 452 1.33 3.44 50.61
CA ALA A 452 0.49 2.69 51.53
C ALA A 452 0.61 3.22 52.97
N ASN A 453 -0.50 3.50 53.63
CA ASN A 453 -0.63 4.08 54.96
C ASN A 453 -0.20 5.55 55.13
N GLU A 454 0.21 6.25 54.08
CA GLU A 454 0.56 7.68 54.15
C GLU A 454 -0.48 8.58 53.49
N GLY A 455 -1.16 8.07 52.43
CA GLY A 455 -2.23 8.78 51.74
C GLY A 455 -2.05 8.76 50.20
N THR A 456 -2.84 9.57 49.52
CA THR A 456 -2.87 9.65 48.06
C THR A 456 -2.87 11.11 47.62
N THR A 457 -2.10 11.40 46.58
CA THR A 457 -2.07 12.69 45.89
C THR A 457 -2.48 12.51 44.45
N VAL A 458 -3.53 13.20 44.03
CA VAL A 458 -3.95 13.28 42.63
C VAL A 458 -3.63 14.66 42.10
N THR A 459 -2.88 14.71 41.01
CA THR A 459 -2.48 15.96 40.34
C THR A 459 -3.12 15.98 38.94
N LEU A 460 -3.93 17.00 38.68
CA LEU A 460 -4.49 17.29 37.36
C LEU A 460 -3.75 18.48 36.76
N ARG A 461 -3.38 18.40 35.49
CA ARG A 461 -2.75 19.51 34.77
C ARG A 461 -3.58 19.79 33.53
N PHE A 462 -3.91 21.08 33.31
CA PHE A 462 -4.62 21.57 32.12
C PHE A 462 -3.78 22.67 31.45
N PRO A 463 -3.83 22.80 30.13
CA PRO A 463 -3.20 23.92 29.44
C PRO A 463 -3.90 25.22 29.84
N LEU A 464 -3.14 26.29 30.05
CA LEU A 464 -3.67 27.64 30.24
C LEU A 464 -3.94 28.23 28.86
N GLU A 465 -5.20 28.46 28.52
CA GLU A 465 -5.57 29.20 27.31
C GLU A 465 -5.52 30.70 27.64
N HIS A 466 -4.78 31.46 26.85
CA HIS A 466 -4.80 32.93 26.92
C HIS A 466 -6.05 33.41 26.23
N PHE A 467 -6.96 34.01 26.97
CA PHE A 467 -8.11 34.72 26.41
C PHE A 467 -7.64 36.08 25.92
N GLU A 468 -7.71 36.33 24.57
CA GLU A 468 -7.46 37.66 23.98
C GLU A 468 -8.61 38.63 24.29
#